data_aaaae348b5131fab285ee6796ed0c6b0
#
_entry.id   aaaae348b5131fab285ee6796ed0c6b0
#
_cell.length_a   1.000
_cell.length_b   1.000
_cell.length_c   1.000
_cell.angle_alpha   90.00
_cell.angle_beta   90.00
_cell.angle_gamma   90.00
#
_symmetry.space_group_name_H-M   'P 1'
#
loop_
_entity.id
_entity.type
_entity.pdbx_description
1 polymer ?
#
loop_
_entity_poly.entity_id
_entity_poly.type
_entity_poly.pdbx_seq_one_letter_code
_entity_poly.pdbx_strand_id
1 'polypeptide(L)'
;LANSYIDLNPSYDESQNAYPIRISVKEGTDMTKLAPIFELTPGATISPANGSVQNFTTSVRYTVTSEDKAWHRVYAITVREQKASNIPTTYHFEKVRIQKNIWQEFYEEQESGDELTWASGNSGFKLAMSEAKTEEYPTVQSANGKVGKCAKLETRSTGEFGNMVGMPIAAGNLFIGNFSILNAIADPLGATRFGTPFYNKPLRLTGYYKYKSGEKFYEHGEYTSRKDIFNIYAIFYDGVKYDSAGKRTDVTLDGNLPNQNYEHPNMVALALVSNPQETEGDEWKFFDIPFDYQRYGKKIDEARLAKGEYKIGIIFASSNF
;
A
#
# COMPACT_ATOMS: atom_id res chain seq x y z
N LEU A 1 -12.01 13.99 15.14
CA LEU A 1 -12.11 13.60 13.72
C LEU A 1 -10.76 13.07 13.28
N ALA A 2 -10.51 11.78 13.43
CA ALA A 2 -9.33 11.13 12.87
C ALA A 2 -9.60 10.88 11.38
N ASN A 3 -8.79 11.50 10.51
CA ASN A 3 -8.61 11.17 9.09
C ASN A 3 -9.87 11.09 8.22
N SER A 4 -10.71 12.12 8.25
CA SER A 4 -11.70 12.27 7.18
C SER A 4 -11.01 12.83 5.92
N TYR A 5 -11.05 12.07 4.83
CA TYR A 5 -10.66 12.60 3.52
C TYR A 5 -11.75 13.58 3.07
N ILE A 6 -11.35 14.83 2.83
CA ILE A 6 -12.20 15.85 2.25
C ILE A 6 -11.55 16.27 0.94
N ASP A 7 -12.29 16.17 -0.17
CA ASP A 7 -11.88 16.79 -1.43
C ASP A 7 -12.02 18.30 -1.28
N LEU A 8 -10.90 19.00 -1.16
CA LEU A 8 -10.87 20.45 -0.94
C LEU A 8 -11.16 21.27 -2.21
N ASN A 9 -11.15 20.65 -3.39
CA ASN A 9 -11.42 21.30 -4.68
C ASN A 9 -12.35 20.45 -5.55
N PRO A 10 -13.59 20.22 -5.13
CA PRO A 10 -14.53 19.44 -5.92
C PRO A 10 -14.85 20.14 -7.24
N SER A 11 -14.85 19.39 -8.34
CA SER A 11 -15.37 19.85 -9.63
C SER A 11 -16.90 19.83 -9.60
N TYR A 12 -17.52 20.77 -10.33
CA TYR A 12 -18.96 20.80 -10.48
C TYR A 12 -19.47 19.55 -11.19
N ASP A 13 -20.52 18.95 -10.64
CA ASP A 13 -21.18 17.77 -11.20
C ASP A 13 -22.54 18.20 -11.77
N GLU A 14 -22.64 18.19 -13.12
CA GLU A 14 -23.86 18.58 -13.82
C GLU A 14 -25.05 17.68 -13.49
N SER A 15 -24.81 16.38 -13.29
CA SER A 15 -25.86 15.40 -12.98
C SER A 15 -26.50 15.64 -11.62
N GLN A 16 -25.74 16.19 -10.68
CA GLN A 16 -26.20 16.54 -9.33
C GLN A 16 -26.53 18.01 -9.18
N ASN A 17 -26.22 18.87 -10.17
CA ASN A 17 -26.31 20.32 -10.11
C ASN A 17 -25.70 20.86 -8.79
N ALA A 18 -24.49 20.40 -8.45
CA ALA A 18 -23.81 20.72 -7.20
C ALA A 18 -22.32 20.37 -7.27
N TYR A 19 -21.55 20.84 -6.29
CA TYR A 19 -20.18 20.44 -6.03
C TYR A 19 -20.20 19.27 -5.03
N PRO A 20 -19.83 18.04 -5.42
CA PRO A 20 -19.86 16.89 -4.52
C PRO A 20 -18.72 16.96 -3.50
N ILE A 21 -19.06 16.83 -2.22
CA ILE A 21 -18.08 16.64 -1.13
C ILE A 21 -18.34 15.29 -0.49
N ARG A 22 -17.28 14.51 -0.29
CA ARG A 22 -17.35 13.22 0.41
C ARG A 22 -16.60 13.32 1.72
N ILE A 23 -17.27 12.92 2.80
CA ILE A 23 -16.71 12.87 4.17
C ILE A 23 -16.77 11.45 4.65
N SER A 24 -15.66 10.95 5.22
CA SER A 24 -15.61 9.66 5.88
C SER A 24 -15.69 9.83 7.39
N VAL A 25 -16.52 9.03 8.05
CA VAL A 25 -16.65 8.94 9.51
C VAL A 25 -16.31 7.53 9.98
N LYS A 26 -15.99 7.36 11.24
CA LYS A 26 -15.71 6.04 11.82
C LYS A 26 -16.93 5.12 11.69
N GLU A 27 -16.68 3.83 11.54
CA GLU A 27 -17.70 2.77 11.61
C GLU A 27 -18.49 2.87 12.92
N GLY A 28 -19.81 2.71 12.84
CA GLY A 28 -20.71 2.87 13.98
C GLY A 28 -21.08 4.32 14.33
N THR A 29 -20.66 5.30 13.53
CA THR A 29 -21.08 6.70 13.72
C THR A 29 -22.56 6.87 13.37
N ASP A 30 -23.34 7.45 14.28
CA ASP A 30 -24.77 7.76 14.01
C ASP A 30 -24.87 8.87 12.94
N MET A 31 -25.00 8.47 11.68
CA MET A 31 -25.14 9.40 10.56
C MET A 31 -26.45 10.18 10.55
N THR A 32 -27.42 9.84 11.40
CA THR A 32 -28.69 10.57 11.48
C THR A 32 -28.58 11.89 12.26
N LYS A 33 -27.47 12.11 12.97
CA LYS A 33 -27.29 13.22 13.91
C LYS A 33 -25.91 13.88 13.80
N LEU A 34 -25.42 14.12 12.58
CA LEU A 34 -24.15 14.80 12.38
C LEU A 34 -24.35 16.32 12.31
N ALA A 35 -23.44 17.05 12.94
CA ALA A 35 -23.42 18.53 12.99
C ALA A 35 -22.09 19.07 12.42
N PRO A 36 -21.90 19.08 11.09
CA PRO A 36 -20.65 19.53 10.49
C PRO A 36 -20.45 21.03 10.69
N ILE A 37 -19.21 21.43 10.96
CA ILE A 37 -18.79 22.83 11.06
C ILE A 37 -17.93 23.14 9.84
N PHE A 38 -18.31 24.19 9.12
CA PHE A 38 -17.61 24.68 7.92
C PHE A 38 -16.95 26.02 8.22
N GLU A 39 -15.75 26.18 7.73
CA GLU A 39 -15.11 27.50 7.67
C GLU A 39 -15.56 28.18 6.37
N LEU A 40 -16.10 29.36 6.50
CA LEU A 40 -16.65 30.17 5.39
C LEU A 40 -15.79 31.42 5.18
N THR A 41 -15.78 31.93 3.97
CA THR A 41 -15.27 33.30 3.71
C THR A 41 -16.01 34.33 4.59
N PRO A 42 -15.34 35.36 5.09
CA PRO A 42 -15.99 36.40 5.88
C PRO A 42 -17.24 36.98 5.19
N GLY A 43 -18.32 37.14 5.95
CA GLY A 43 -19.59 37.63 5.46
C GLY A 43 -20.49 36.62 4.73
N ALA A 44 -19.94 35.46 4.31
CA ALA A 44 -20.74 34.44 3.67
C ALA A 44 -21.67 33.71 4.65
N THR A 45 -22.79 33.24 4.16
CA THR A 45 -23.78 32.47 4.90
C THR A 45 -23.97 31.08 4.32
N ILE A 46 -24.41 30.09 5.13
CA ILE A 46 -24.66 28.73 4.70
C ILE A 46 -26.02 28.24 5.17
N SER A 47 -26.71 27.50 4.34
CA SER A 47 -27.97 26.83 4.66
C SER A 47 -27.91 25.34 4.20
N PRO A 48 -28.26 24.38 5.05
CA PRO A 48 -28.62 24.47 6.48
C PRO A 48 -27.56 25.20 7.32
N ALA A 49 -27.96 25.68 8.50
CA ALA A 49 -27.09 26.50 9.35
C ALA A 49 -25.82 25.73 9.76
N ASN A 50 -24.70 26.44 9.81
CA ASN A 50 -23.41 25.90 10.21
C ASN A 50 -23.51 25.26 11.61
N GLY A 51 -23.02 24.02 11.77
CA GLY A 51 -23.10 23.26 13.02
C GLY A 51 -24.51 22.72 13.35
N SER A 52 -25.53 22.91 12.48
CA SER A 52 -26.85 22.32 12.71
C SER A 52 -26.82 20.79 12.48
N VAL A 53 -27.62 20.06 13.28
CA VAL A 53 -27.77 18.62 13.16
C VAL A 53 -28.51 18.26 11.88
N GLN A 54 -27.92 17.39 11.08
CA GLN A 54 -28.49 16.91 9.82
C GLN A 54 -28.43 15.37 9.76
N ASN A 55 -29.31 14.78 8.93
CA ASN A 55 -29.31 13.36 8.64
C ASN A 55 -28.52 13.09 7.35
N PHE A 56 -27.36 12.44 7.47
CA PHE A 56 -26.47 12.09 6.38
C PHE A 56 -26.58 10.64 5.90
N THR A 57 -27.66 9.94 6.23
CA THR A 57 -27.96 8.64 5.62
C THR A 57 -28.16 8.74 4.11
N THR A 58 -28.46 9.95 3.64
CA THR A 58 -28.45 10.36 2.22
C THR A 58 -27.62 11.63 2.07
N SER A 59 -27.31 12.04 0.82
CA SER A 59 -26.60 13.28 0.56
C SER A 59 -27.38 14.49 1.07
N VAL A 60 -26.71 15.40 1.78
CA VAL A 60 -27.27 16.66 2.27
C VAL A 60 -26.73 17.81 1.43
N ARG A 61 -27.62 18.67 0.96
CA ARG A 61 -27.26 19.83 0.14
C ARG A 61 -27.10 21.07 1.02
N TYR A 62 -25.95 21.72 0.88
CA TYR A 62 -25.64 22.97 1.53
C TYR A 62 -25.50 24.07 0.48
N THR A 63 -26.17 25.20 0.68
CA THR A 63 -26.02 26.39 -0.15
C THR A 63 -25.20 27.43 0.59
N VAL A 64 -24.06 27.82 0.03
CA VAL A 64 -23.23 28.90 0.51
C VAL A 64 -23.56 30.13 -0.32
N THR A 65 -23.85 31.27 0.33
CA THR A 65 -24.21 32.55 -0.30
C THR A 65 -23.19 33.60 0.10
N SER A 66 -22.72 34.40 -0.86
CA SER A 66 -21.80 35.51 -0.62
C SER A 66 -22.45 36.60 0.25
N GLU A 67 -21.63 37.48 0.86
CA GLU A 67 -22.06 38.58 1.71
C GLU A 67 -23.03 39.51 0.98
N ASP A 68 -22.73 39.87 -0.26
CA ASP A 68 -23.54 40.73 -1.13
C ASP A 68 -24.79 40.05 -1.73
N LYS A 69 -24.95 38.74 -1.45
CA LYS A 69 -26.04 37.88 -1.98
C LYS A 69 -26.06 37.73 -3.51
N ALA A 70 -25.08 38.25 -4.20
CA ALA A 70 -25.04 38.22 -5.66
C ALA A 70 -24.66 36.83 -6.21
N TRP A 71 -24.11 35.97 -5.37
CA TRP A 71 -23.55 34.68 -5.77
C TRP A 71 -23.87 33.58 -4.75
N HIS A 72 -24.14 32.37 -5.24
CA HIS A 72 -24.34 31.19 -4.40
C HIS A 72 -23.74 29.94 -5.04
N ARG A 73 -23.33 28.99 -4.20
CA ARG A 73 -22.80 27.68 -4.61
C ARG A 73 -23.44 26.58 -3.79
N VAL A 74 -23.85 25.52 -4.47
CA VAL A 74 -24.46 24.35 -3.84
C VAL A 74 -23.45 23.24 -3.74
N TYR A 75 -23.30 22.70 -2.54
CA TYR A 75 -22.48 21.54 -2.25
C TYR A 75 -23.36 20.35 -1.89
N ALA A 76 -23.13 19.20 -2.52
CA ALA A 76 -23.79 17.93 -2.19
C ALA A 76 -22.84 17.12 -1.30
N ILE A 77 -23.12 17.08 0.00
CA ILE A 77 -22.26 16.42 0.97
C ILE A 77 -22.78 15.02 1.23
N THR A 78 -21.95 14.02 0.93
CA THR A 78 -22.21 12.62 1.22
C THR A 78 -21.27 12.15 2.33
N VAL A 79 -21.84 11.57 3.39
CA VAL A 79 -21.08 10.98 4.47
C VAL A 79 -21.13 9.46 4.32
N ARG A 80 -20.00 8.82 4.57
CA ARG A 80 -19.88 7.34 4.56
C ARG A 80 -19.15 6.88 5.80
N GLU A 81 -19.53 5.73 6.31
CA GLU A 81 -18.73 5.03 7.29
C GLU A 81 -17.47 4.49 6.62
N GLN A 82 -16.35 4.80 7.23
CA GLN A 82 -15.09 4.19 6.88
C GLN A 82 -14.92 2.96 7.78
N LYS A 83 -14.93 1.78 7.20
CA LYS A 83 -14.54 0.57 7.92
C LYS A 83 -13.13 0.77 8.47
N ALA A 84 -12.90 0.30 9.68
CA ALA A 84 -11.55 0.21 10.21
C ALA A 84 -10.67 -0.53 9.18
N SER A 85 -9.44 -0.08 9.00
CA SER A 85 -8.51 -0.79 8.14
C SER A 85 -8.32 -2.21 8.68
N ASN A 86 -8.45 -3.19 7.80
CA ASN A 86 -8.19 -4.60 8.14
C ASN A 86 -6.69 -4.93 8.20
N ILE A 87 -5.85 -3.94 7.99
CA ILE A 87 -4.40 -4.01 8.17
C ILE A 87 -3.93 -2.75 8.89
N PRO A 88 -2.82 -2.80 9.62
CA PRO A 88 -2.22 -1.60 10.21
C PRO A 88 -1.92 -0.55 9.13
N THR A 89 -1.99 0.72 9.49
CA THR A 89 -1.58 1.84 8.64
C THR A 89 -0.20 2.37 8.99
N THR A 90 0.41 1.83 10.06
CA THR A 90 1.77 2.14 10.50
C THR A 90 2.49 0.84 10.82
N TYR A 91 3.72 0.70 10.35
CA TYR A 91 4.52 -0.50 10.47
C TYR A 91 5.86 -0.14 11.12
N HIS A 92 6.18 -0.84 12.21
CA HIS A 92 7.38 -0.56 13.01
C HIS A 92 8.44 -1.66 12.92
N PHE A 93 8.09 -2.85 12.41
CA PHE A 93 8.97 -4.00 12.29
C PHE A 93 9.62 -4.44 13.60
N GLU A 94 8.95 -4.14 14.72
CA GLU A 94 9.43 -4.48 16.07
C GLU A 94 9.26 -5.95 16.41
N LYS A 95 8.29 -6.61 15.77
CA LYS A 95 7.88 -7.98 16.09
C LYS A 95 8.28 -8.96 15.01
N VAL A 96 9.01 -9.99 15.44
CA VAL A 96 9.34 -11.15 14.61
C VAL A 96 9.11 -12.44 15.39
N ARG A 97 8.72 -13.48 14.70
CA ARG A 97 8.76 -14.86 15.22
C ARG A 97 9.74 -15.69 14.39
N ILE A 98 10.30 -16.69 15.02
CA ILE A 98 11.20 -17.62 14.34
C ILE A 98 10.38 -18.79 13.80
N GLN A 99 10.26 -18.87 12.48
CA GLN A 99 9.56 -19.97 11.82
C GLN A 99 10.37 -21.25 11.86
N LYS A 100 9.81 -22.29 12.49
CA LYS A 100 10.44 -23.62 12.64
C LYS A 100 11.88 -23.57 13.15
N ASN A 101 12.20 -22.58 14.01
CA ASN A 101 13.55 -22.30 14.52
C ASN A 101 14.60 -22.02 13.43
N ILE A 102 14.21 -21.47 12.29
CA ILE A 102 15.08 -21.31 11.13
C ILE A 102 15.17 -19.84 10.68
N TRP A 103 14.08 -19.18 10.29
CA TRP A 103 14.11 -17.79 9.78
C TRP A 103 13.11 -16.89 10.50
N GLN A 104 13.34 -15.58 10.41
CA GLN A 104 12.46 -14.56 10.97
C GLN A 104 11.27 -14.30 10.03
N GLU A 105 10.09 -14.20 10.62
CA GLU A 105 8.86 -13.76 9.98
C GLU A 105 8.34 -12.54 10.72
N PHE A 106 8.20 -11.42 10.02
CA PHE A 106 7.69 -10.17 10.57
C PHE A 106 6.17 -10.21 10.72
N TYR A 107 5.67 -9.60 11.77
CA TYR A 107 4.24 -9.42 11.95
C TYR A 107 3.92 -8.12 12.70
N GLU A 108 2.71 -7.59 12.46
CA GLU A 108 2.17 -6.43 13.16
C GLU A 108 0.84 -6.80 13.78
N GLU A 109 0.65 -6.47 15.06
CA GLU A 109 -0.62 -6.62 15.75
C GLU A 109 -1.45 -5.35 15.63
N GLN A 110 -2.73 -5.51 15.45
CA GLN A 110 -3.69 -4.42 15.45
C GLN A 110 -4.38 -4.30 16.81
N GLU A 111 -4.93 -3.13 17.09
CA GLU A 111 -5.74 -2.90 18.30
C GLU A 111 -6.98 -3.81 18.37
N SER A 112 -7.48 -4.27 17.21
CA SER A 112 -8.56 -5.25 17.10
C SER A 112 -8.18 -6.65 17.59
N GLY A 113 -6.89 -6.93 17.79
CA GLY A 113 -6.34 -8.26 18.05
C GLY A 113 -6.02 -9.05 16.79
N ASP A 114 -6.33 -8.53 15.60
CA ASP A 114 -5.92 -9.13 14.34
C ASP A 114 -4.42 -8.94 14.10
N GLU A 115 -3.85 -9.79 13.26
CA GLU A 115 -2.43 -9.77 12.93
C GLU A 115 -2.21 -9.65 11.43
N LEU A 116 -1.31 -8.78 11.01
CA LEU A 116 -0.75 -8.77 9.67
C LEU A 116 0.60 -9.49 9.70
N THR A 117 0.71 -10.60 9.01
CA THR A 117 2.00 -11.28 8.78
C THR A 117 2.58 -10.81 7.45
N TRP A 118 3.86 -10.42 7.46
CA TRP A 118 4.61 -10.08 6.27
C TRP A 118 5.20 -11.32 5.63
N ALA A 119 5.04 -11.45 4.32
CA ALA A 119 5.68 -12.50 3.54
C ALA A 119 7.09 -12.09 3.12
N SER A 120 7.95 -13.09 2.91
CA SER A 120 9.30 -12.91 2.35
C SER A 120 9.75 -14.15 1.59
N GLY A 121 10.82 -14.02 0.80
CA GLY A 121 11.49 -15.14 0.11
C GLY A 121 12.33 -16.04 1.01
N ASN A 122 12.37 -15.81 2.33
CA ASN A 122 13.19 -16.57 3.26
C ASN A 122 12.94 -18.09 3.20
N SER A 123 11.68 -18.48 3.03
CA SER A 123 11.33 -19.90 2.90
C SER A 123 11.88 -20.54 1.61
N GLY A 124 11.99 -19.76 0.53
CA GLY A 124 12.64 -20.17 -0.72
C GLY A 124 14.16 -20.25 -0.56
N PHE A 125 14.77 -19.26 0.11
CA PHE A 125 16.20 -19.26 0.41
C PHE A 125 16.62 -20.51 1.20
N LYS A 126 15.78 -20.97 2.13
CA LYS A 126 16.00 -22.23 2.87
C LYS A 126 16.20 -23.44 1.98
N LEU A 127 15.57 -23.49 0.81
CA LEU A 127 15.74 -24.62 -0.13
C LEU A 127 17.16 -24.68 -0.67
N ALA A 128 17.78 -23.53 -0.91
CA ALA A 128 19.14 -23.43 -1.43
C ALA A 128 20.20 -23.51 -0.32
N MET A 129 19.92 -22.88 0.83
CA MET A 129 20.85 -22.69 1.94
C MET A 129 20.31 -23.36 3.21
N SER A 130 20.26 -24.70 3.20
CA SER A 130 19.65 -25.50 4.27
C SER A 130 20.29 -25.33 5.65
N GLU A 131 21.58 -25.01 5.69
CA GLU A 131 22.38 -24.85 6.90
C GLU A 131 22.55 -23.38 7.33
N ALA A 132 21.93 -22.43 6.62
CA ALA A 132 22.03 -21.01 6.96
C ALA A 132 21.44 -20.74 8.34
N LYS A 133 22.16 -19.95 9.14
CA LYS A 133 21.69 -19.46 10.43
C LYS A 133 20.65 -18.38 10.21
N THR A 134 19.83 -18.11 11.22
CA THR A 134 18.72 -17.14 11.15
C THR A 134 19.16 -15.75 10.67
N GLU A 135 20.32 -15.28 11.10
CA GLU A 135 20.89 -13.98 10.75
C GLU A 135 21.49 -13.91 9.33
N GLU A 136 21.66 -15.04 8.68
CA GLU A 136 22.23 -15.16 7.32
C GLU A 136 21.15 -15.11 6.24
N TYR A 137 19.87 -15.11 6.63
CA TYR A 137 18.76 -14.99 5.68
C TYR A 137 18.69 -13.62 5.04
N PRO A 138 18.18 -13.53 3.79
CA PRO A 138 18.07 -12.26 3.06
C PRO A 138 17.18 -11.20 3.74
N THR A 139 16.21 -11.63 4.57
CA THR A 139 15.26 -10.76 5.26
C THR A 139 15.32 -11.04 6.75
N VAL A 140 15.86 -10.09 7.52
CA VAL A 140 16.04 -10.21 8.96
C VAL A 140 15.74 -8.90 9.69
N GLN A 141 15.51 -8.96 10.99
CA GLN A 141 15.36 -7.79 11.83
C GLN A 141 16.75 -7.22 12.21
N SER A 142 16.87 -5.90 12.23
CA SER A 142 18.03 -5.18 12.74
C SER A 142 17.65 -4.30 13.92
N ALA A 143 18.55 -4.18 14.91
CA ALA A 143 18.39 -3.30 16.04
C ALA A 143 18.62 -1.81 15.69
N ASN A 144 19.14 -1.50 14.50
CA ASN A 144 19.53 -0.17 14.07
C ASN A 144 18.41 0.53 13.26
N GLY A 145 17.19 0.58 13.81
CA GLY A 145 16.07 1.30 13.19
C GLY A 145 16.18 2.82 13.32
N LYS A 146 15.33 3.53 12.60
CA LYS A 146 15.17 4.99 12.80
C LYS A 146 14.69 5.30 14.22
N VAL A 147 13.77 4.48 14.70
CA VAL A 147 13.32 4.37 16.09
C VAL A 147 13.17 2.88 16.34
N GLY A 148 13.77 2.36 17.41
CA GLY A 148 13.71 0.94 17.74
C GLY A 148 14.37 0.05 16.66
N LYS A 149 13.65 -0.95 16.18
CA LYS A 149 14.13 -1.92 15.20
C LYS A 149 13.69 -1.59 13.78
N CYS A 150 14.22 -2.33 12.80
CA CYS A 150 13.81 -2.20 11.40
C CYS A 150 13.92 -3.55 10.67
N ALA A 151 13.30 -3.63 9.50
CA ALA A 151 13.56 -4.71 8.55
C ALA A 151 14.86 -4.42 7.81
N LYS A 152 15.76 -5.41 7.76
CA LYS A 152 17.00 -5.40 6.98
C LYS A 152 16.87 -6.40 5.84
N LEU A 153 17.05 -5.92 4.62
CA LEU A 153 16.96 -6.69 3.39
C LEU A 153 18.34 -6.69 2.72
N GLU A 154 18.87 -7.86 2.44
CA GLU A 154 20.16 -8.02 1.76
C GLU A 154 20.05 -9.04 0.62
N THR A 155 20.69 -8.73 -0.50
CA THR A 155 20.90 -9.73 -1.55
C THR A 155 22.00 -10.69 -1.11
N ARG A 156 21.71 -11.98 -1.10
CA ARG A 156 22.58 -13.05 -0.61
C ARG A 156 22.85 -14.08 -1.69
N SER A 157 24.04 -14.72 -1.62
CA SER A 157 24.34 -15.89 -2.43
C SER A 157 23.46 -17.07 -2.02
N THR A 158 23.02 -17.84 -2.98
CA THR A 158 22.26 -19.09 -2.80
C THR A 158 23.16 -20.33 -2.89
N GLY A 159 24.48 -20.13 -2.90
CA GLY A 159 25.46 -21.21 -2.91
C GLY A 159 25.44 -22.03 -4.20
N GLU A 160 26.00 -23.25 -4.10
CA GLU A 160 26.14 -24.15 -5.26
C GLU A 160 24.79 -24.61 -5.82
N PHE A 161 23.82 -24.89 -4.96
CA PHE A 161 22.49 -25.32 -5.41
C PHE A 161 21.81 -24.21 -6.23
N GLY A 162 21.83 -22.97 -5.76
CA GLY A 162 21.26 -21.86 -6.49
C GLY A 162 21.97 -21.61 -7.82
N ASN A 163 23.30 -21.73 -7.87
CA ASN A 163 24.06 -21.66 -9.11
C ASN A 163 23.62 -22.74 -10.11
N MET A 164 23.42 -23.97 -9.64
CA MET A 164 23.02 -25.10 -10.49
C MET A 164 21.62 -24.92 -11.10
N VAL A 165 20.71 -24.23 -10.41
CA VAL A 165 19.36 -23.95 -10.90
C VAL A 165 19.22 -22.55 -11.54
N GLY A 166 20.35 -21.86 -11.81
CA GLY A 166 20.37 -20.57 -12.48
C GLY A 166 19.95 -19.37 -11.59
N MET A 167 19.93 -19.53 -10.28
CA MET A 167 19.56 -18.52 -9.30
C MET A 167 20.69 -18.29 -8.27
N PRO A 168 21.85 -17.75 -8.67
CA PRO A 168 23.03 -17.66 -7.80
C PRO A 168 22.89 -16.68 -6.63
N ILE A 169 21.90 -15.79 -6.69
CA ILE A 169 21.58 -14.79 -5.67
C ILE A 169 20.09 -14.79 -5.36
N ALA A 170 19.75 -14.40 -4.14
CA ALA A 170 18.38 -14.12 -3.71
C ALA A 170 18.31 -12.72 -3.12
N ALA A 171 17.47 -11.87 -3.66
CA ALA A 171 17.19 -10.56 -3.09
C ALA A 171 16.43 -10.69 -1.77
N GLY A 172 16.81 -9.92 -0.75
CA GLY A 172 15.98 -9.72 0.42
C GLY A 172 14.71 -9.01 0.02
N ASN A 173 13.56 -9.54 0.43
CA ASN A 173 12.28 -8.92 0.17
C ASN A 173 11.33 -9.08 1.35
N LEU A 174 10.42 -8.13 1.50
CA LEU A 174 9.38 -8.12 2.52
C LEU A 174 8.13 -7.50 1.90
N PHE A 175 6.98 -8.19 1.97
CA PHE A 175 5.79 -7.70 1.30
C PHE A 175 4.49 -8.15 1.96
N ILE A 176 3.43 -7.37 1.76
CA ILE A 176 2.07 -7.77 2.11
C ILE A 176 1.55 -8.74 1.05
N GLY A 177 1.27 -9.97 1.46
CA GLY A 177 0.83 -11.04 0.59
C GLY A 177 1.27 -12.41 1.07
N ASN A 178 1.59 -13.33 0.15
CA ASN A 178 2.11 -14.65 0.46
C ASN A 178 3.20 -15.12 -0.49
N PHE A 179 4.07 -16.01 -0.01
CA PHE A 179 5.12 -16.62 -0.80
C PHE A 179 4.82 -18.11 -1.05
N SER A 180 4.83 -18.52 -2.33
CA SER A 180 4.56 -19.89 -2.75
C SER A 180 5.87 -20.68 -2.94
N ILE A 181 6.24 -21.47 -1.96
CA ILE A 181 7.45 -22.33 -2.04
C ILE A 181 7.39 -23.28 -3.25
N LEU A 182 6.21 -23.78 -3.59
CA LEU A 182 6.05 -24.73 -4.71
C LEU A 182 6.46 -24.12 -6.05
N ASN A 183 6.35 -22.82 -6.20
CA ASN A 183 6.69 -22.11 -7.44
C ASN A 183 8.12 -21.52 -7.40
N ALA A 184 8.77 -21.50 -6.24
CA ALA A 184 9.99 -20.73 -6.02
C ALA A 184 11.17 -21.10 -6.94
N ILE A 185 11.24 -22.33 -7.43
CA ILE A 185 12.30 -22.79 -8.35
C ILE A 185 11.90 -22.58 -9.81
N ALA A 186 10.65 -22.90 -10.16
CA ALA A 186 10.18 -22.84 -11.54
C ALA A 186 9.84 -21.44 -12.01
N ASP A 187 9.30 -20.59 -11.11
CA ASP A 187 8.90 -19.21 -11.35
C ASP A 187 9.14 -18.39 -10.09
N PRO A 188 10.39 -17.95 -9.83
CA PRO A 188 10.75 -17.23 -8.61
C PRO A 188 9.96 -15.91 -8.41
N LEU A 189 9.69 -15.20 -9.49
CA LEU A 189 8.92 -13.95 -9.44
C LEU A 189 7.44 -14.20 -9.20
N GLY A 190 6.85 -15.21 -9.85
CA GLY A 190 5.48 -15.64 -9.60
C GLY A 190 5.27 -16.36 -8.26
N ALA A 191 6.36 -16.73 -7.57
CA ALA A 191 6.28 -17.24 -6.20
C ALA A 191 5.86 -16.17 -5.20
N THR A 192 6.14 -14.89 -5.47
CA THR A 192 5.71 -13.75 -4.66
C THR A 192 4.29 -13.36 -5.08
N ARG A 193 3.34 -13.44 -4.17
CA ARG A 193 1.92 -13.16 -4.43
C ARG A 193 1.50 -11.98 -3.59
N PHE A 194 1.29 -10.84 -4.25
CA PHE A 194 1.09 -9.56 -3.59
C PHE A 194 -0.36 -9.29 -3.22
N GLY A 195 -0.53 -8.66 -2.08
CA GLY A 195 -1.74 -7.98 -1.67
C GLY A 195 -2.68 -8.79 -0.79
N THR A 196 -3.42 -8.04 0.00
CA THR A 196 -4.53 -8.48 0.84
C THR A 196 -5.76 -7.61 0.55
N PRO A 197 -6.99 -8.08 0.75
CA PRO A 197 -8.18 -7.24 0.64
C PRO A 197 -8.03 -5.95 1.43
N PHE A 198 -8.48 -4.85 0.85
CA PHE A 198 -8.39 -3.53 1.46
C PHE A 198 -9.65 -2.72 1.19
N TYR A 199 -10.22 -2.12 2.25
CA TYR A 199 -11.53 -1.51 2.20
C TYR A 199 -11.51 0.01 2.04
N ASN A 200 -10.32 0.60 2.01
CA ASN A 200 -10.14 2.04 1.94
C ASN A 200 -9.34 2.44 0.69
N LYS A 201 -9.42 3.71 0.32
CA LYS A 201 -8.59 4.28 -0.74
C LYS A 201 -7.24 4.70 -0.15
N PRO A 202 -6.12 4.06 -0.51
CA PRO A 202 -4.81 4.47 -0.02
C PRO A 202 -4.41 5.81 -0.65
N LEU A 203 -3.78 6.69 0.14
CA LEU A 203 -3.42 8.04 -0.29
C LEU A 203 -1.92 8.20 -0.52
N ARG A 204 -1.11 7.75 0.43
CA ARG A 204 0.34 7.93 0.42
C ARG A 204 1.04 6.75 1.04
N LEU A 205 2.24 6.44 0.53
CA LEU A 205 3.21 5.55 1.16
C LEU A 205 4.35 6.40 1.72
N THR A 206 4.56 6.38 3.02
CA THR A 206 5.61 7.15 3.69
C THR A 206 6.50 6.26 4.53
N GLY A 207 7.75 6.64 4.71
CA GLY A 207 8.68 5.89 5.55
C GLY A 207 10.11 6.40 5.49
N TYR A 208 10.98 5.62 6.08
CA TYR A 208 12.41 5.89 6.10
C TYR A 208 13.18 4.68 5.60
N TYR A 209 14.27 4.92 4.90
CA TYR A 209 15.19 3.86 4.47
C TYR A 209 16.64 4.27 4.63
N LYS A 210 17.50 3.27 4.73
CA LYS A 210 18.92 3.34 4.44
C LYS A 210 19.22 2.38 3.31
N TYR A 211 20.11 2.74 2.41
CA TYR A 211 20.49 1.87 1.32
C TYR A 211 21.93 2.04 0.93
N LYS A 212 22.57 0.91 0.68
CA LYS A 212 23.89 0.83 0.07
C LYS A 212 23.88 -0.28 -0.96
N SER A 213 24.23 0.04 -2.21
CA SER A 213 24.35 -0.98 -3.24
C SER A 213 25.58 -1.84 -3.05
N GLY A 214 25.50 -3.10 -3.50
CA GLY A 214 26.64 -3.99 -3.54
C GLY A 214 27.71 -3.51 -4.54
N GLU A 215 28.93 -4.02 -4.41
CA GLU A 215 30.03 -3.69 -5.33
C GLU A 215 29.84 -4.30 -6.72
N LYS A 216 29.14 -5.42 -6.79
CA LYS A 216 28.89 -6.19 -8.00
C LYS A 216 27.39 -6.44 -8.16
N PHE A 217 26.96 -6.39 -9.40
CA PHE A 217 25.60 -6.73 -9.79
C PHE A 217 25.60 -7.98 -10.67
N TYR A 218 24.69 -8.91 -10.42
CA TYR A 218 24.54 -10.12 -11.23
C TYR A 218 23.44 -9.93 -12.26
N GLU A 219 23.79 -10.00 -13.53
CA GLU A 219 22.85 -9.95 -14.66
C GLU A 219 23.31 -10.85 -15.81
N HIS A 220 22.35 -11.47 -16.49
CA HIS A 220 22.59 -12.32 -17.67
C HIS A 220 23.66 -13.40 -17.47
N GLY A 221 23.80 -13.94 -16.28
CA GLY A 221 24.75 -15.00 -15.99
C GLY A 221 26.12 -14.52 -15.49
N GLU A 222 26.37 -13.23 -15.41
CA GLU A 222 27.67 -12.65 -15.08
C GLU A 222 27.59 -11.58 -13.99
N TYR A 223 28.70 -11.37 -13.27
CA TYR A 223 28.85 -10.26 -12.35
C TYR A 223 29.44 -9.04 -13.07
N THR A 224 28.73 -7.92 -12.99
CA THR A 224 29.14 -6.65 -13.58
C THR A 224 29.46 -5.60 -12.50
N SER A 225 30.08 -4.48 -12.90
CA SER A 225 30.31 -3.33 -12.03
C SER A 225 29.13 -2.37 -11.95
N ARG A 226 28.02 -2.71 -12.60
CA ARG A 226 26.77 -1.94 -12.48
C ARG A 226 26.34 -1.89 -11.01
N LYS A 227 25.77 -0.76 -10.61
CA LYS A 227 25.19 -0.61 -9.29
C LYS A 227 23.74 -1.09 -9.30
N ASP A 228 23.41 -1.92 -8.33
CA ASP A 228 22.03 -2.31 -8.07
C ASP A 228 21.25 -1.14 -7.45
N ILE A 229 19.94 -1.19 -7.54
CA ILE A 229 19.02 -0.27 -6.88
C ILE A 229 17.97 -1.07 -6.13
N PHE A 230 17.55 -0.56 -4.97
CA PHE A 230 16.44 -1.14 -4.23
C PHE A 230 15.09 -0.82 -4.87
N ASN A 231 14.05 -1.54 -4.46
CA ASN A 231 12.69 -1.26 -4.86
C ASN A 231 11.79 -1.10 -3.63
N ILE A 232 11.09 0.04 -3.53
CA ILE A 232 10.04 0.31 -2.55
C ILE A 232 8.82 0.81 -3.32
N TYR A 233 7.74 0.05 -3.23
CA TYR A 233 6.49 0.45 -3.87
C TYR A 233 5.28 -0.13 -3.15
N ALA A 234 4.13 0.50 -3.40
CA ALA A 234 2.84 -0.04 -3.02
C ALA A 234 1.90 -0.03 -4.20
N ILE A 235 1.11 -1.09 -4.33
CA ILE A 235 0.12 -1.29 -5.38
C ILE A 235 -1.26 -1.32 -4.78
N PHE A 236 -2.20 -0.67 -5.46
CA PHE A 236 -3.62 -0.81 -5.21
C PHE A 236 -4.29 -1.26 -6.49
N TYR A 237 -5.00 -2.38 -6.43
CA TYR A 237 -5.50 -3.03 -7.64
C TYR A 237 -6.84 -3.72 -7.43
N ASP A 238 -7.58 -3.91 -8.53
CA ASP A 238 -8.81 -4.68 -8.55
C ASP A 238 -8.49 -6.17 -8.36
N GLY A 239 -8.79 -6.68 -7.18
CA GLY A 239 -8.48 -8.05 -6.75
C GLY A 239 -9.44 -9.11 -7.27
N VAL A 240 -10.45 -8.72 -8.07
CA VAL A 240 -11.51 -9.63 -8.55
C VAL A 240 -11.88 -9.31 -9.99
N LYS A 241 -12.02 -10.35 -10.81
CA LYS A 241 -12.64 -10.28 -12.14
C LYS A 241 -13.98 -11.00 -12.15
N TYR A 242 -14.90 -10.51 -12.95
CA TYR A 242 -16.15 -11.17 -13.26
C TYR A 242 -16.19 -11.49 -14.76
N ASP A 243 -16.56 -12.72 -15.11
CA ASP A 243 -16.81 -13.07 -16.51
C ASP A 243 -18.21 -12.61 -16.98
N SER A 244 -18.53 -12.85 -18.26
CA SER A 244 -19.82 -12.47 -18.83
C SER A 244 -21.03 -13.18 -18.19
N ALA A 245 -20.80 -14.28 -17.47
CA ALA A 245 -21.82 -15.00 -16.71
C ALA A 245 -21.91 -14.55 -15.24
N GLY A 246 -21.12 -13.55 -14.84
CA GLY A 246 -21.07 -13.04 -13.48
C GLY A 246 -20.25 -13.90 -12.50
N LYS A 247 -19.49 -14.88 -12.99
CA LYS A 247 -18.64 -15.73 -12.16
C LYS A 247 -17.41 -14.94 -11.70
N ARG A 248 -17.22 -14.91 -10.38
CA ARG A 248 -16.10 -14.26 -9.70
C ARG A 248 -14.81 -15.09 -9.81
N THR A 249 -13.71 -14.42 -10.12
CA THR A 249 -12.36 -14.99 -10.11
C THR A 249 -11.43 -14.03 -9.39
N ASP A 250 -10.66 -14.54 -8.41
CA ASP A 250 -9.66 -13.74 -7.71
C ASP A 250 -8.46 -13.46 -8.59
N VAL A 251 -7.99 -12.22 -8.52
CA VAL A 251 -6.75 -11.75 -9.17
C VAL A 251 -5.68 -11.57 -8.10
N THR A 252 -4.47 -11.99 -8.43
CA THR A 252 -3.29 -11.76 -7.59
C THR A 252 -2.14 -11.32 -8.51
N LEU A 253 -1.51 -10.22 -8.16
CA LEU A 253 -0.31 -9.72 -8.81
C LEU A 253 0.92 -10.31 -8.13
N ASP A 254 2.05 -10.32 -8.82
CA ASP A 254 3.27 -11.00 -8.38
C ASP A 254 4.53 -10.21 -8.72
N GLY A 255 5.70 -10.80 -8.49
CA GLY A 255 7.00 -10.20 -8.71
C GLY A 255 7.36 -9.91 -10.16
N ASN A 256 6.55 -10.33 -11.12
CA ASN A 256 6.74 -9.97 -12.53
C ASN A 256 6.31 -8.53 -12.83
N LEU A 257 5.57 -7.88 -11.92
CA LEU A 257 4.99 -6.56 -12.13
C LEU A 257 6.04 -5.46 -12.45
N PRO A 258 7.20 -5.36 -11.75
CA PRO A 258 8.24 -4.40 -12.14
C PRO A 258 8.77 -4.61 -13.55
N ASN A 259 8.98 -5.86 -13.99
CA ASN A 259 9.46 -6.20 -15.34
C ASN A 259 8.45 -5.82 -16.43
N GLN A 260 7.20 -5.64 -16.08
CA GLN A 260 6.12 -5.13 -16.92
C GLN A 260 5.91 -3.62 -16.77
N ASN A 261 6.89 -2.89 -16.22
CA ASN A 261 6.79 -1.47 -15.93
C ASN A 261 5.56 -1.11 -15.09
N TYR A 262 5.15 -2.01 -14.18
CA TYR A 262 3.93 -1.92 -13.36
C TYR A 262 2.62 -1.83 -14.16
N GLU A 263 2.65 -2.22 -15.44
CA GLU A 263 1.46 -2.23 -16.29
C GLU A 263 0.72 -3.57 -16.16
N HIS A 264 -0.46 -3.52 -15.57
CA HIS A 264 -1.35 -4.68 -15.48
C HIS A 264 -2.80 -4.22 -15.57
N PRO A 265 -3.69 -4.97 -16.28
CA PRO A 265 -5.10 -4.57 -16.46
C PRO A 265 -5.88 -4.33 -15.17
N ASN A 266 -5.46 -4.88 -14.05
CA ASN A 266 -6.13 -4.73 -12.76
C ASN A 266 -5.55 -3.60 -11.88
N MET A 267 -4.43 -3.00 -12.25
CA MET A 267 -3.84 -1.89 -11.49
C MET A 267 -4.79 -0.70 -11.44
N VAL A 268 -4.89 -0.07 -10.27
CA VAL A 268 -5.72 1.12 -10.01
C VAL A 268 -4.86 2.30 -9.58
N ALA A 269 -3.87 2.06 -8.74
CA ALA A 269 -2.90 3.09 -8.33
C ALA A 269 -1.57 2.47 -7.93
N LEU A 270 -0.52 3.25 -8.06
CA LEU A 270 0.86 2.91 -7.73
C LEU A 270 1.48 4.02 -6.90
N ALA A 271 2.15 3.67 -5.79
CA ALA A 271 3.12 4.53 -5.12
C ALA A 271 4.50 3.89 -5.27
N LEU A 272 5.45 4.55 -5.92
CA LEU A 272 6.76 4.01 -6.27
C LEU A 272 7.86 5.02 -5.93
N VAL A 273 8.90 4.60 -5.23
CA VAL A 273 10.14 5.35 -5.12
C VAL A 273 10.86 5.30 -6.47
N SER A 274 10.59 6.28 -7.33
CA SER A 274 11.05 6.31 -8.72
C SER A 274 12.55 6.65 -8.90
N ASN A 275 13.16 7.20 -7.86
CA ASN A 275 14.58 7.58 -7.88
C ASN A 275 15.29 7.10 -6.61
N PRO A 276 15.51 5.78 -6.46
CA PRO A 276 16.21 5.23 -5.32
C PRO A 276 17.65 5.71 -5.28
N GLN A 277 18.09 6.19 -4.12
CA GLN A 277 19.43 6.75 -3.91
C GLN A 277 20.12 6.03 -2.76
N GLU A 278 21.43 5.83 -2.87
CA GLU A 278 22.25 5.45 -1.72
C GLU A 278 22.15 6.50 -0.61
N THR A 279 22.32 6.07 0.62
CA THR A 279 22.37 6.95 1.79
C THR A 279 23.79 7.03 2.32
N GLU A 280 24.15 8.18 2.88
CA GLU A 280 25.48 8.38 3.45
C GLU A 280 25.51 7.89 4.90
N GLY A 281 26.53 7.10 5.24
CA GLY A 281 26.76 6.61 6.60
C GLY A 281 25.53 5.95 7.21
N ASP A 282 25.12 6.44 8.37
CA ASP A 282 23.96 5.95 9.14
C ASP A 282 22.71 6.81 8.98
N GLU A 283 22.66 7.71 8.02
CA GLU A 283 21.52 8.60 7.83
C GLU A 283 20.30 7.87 7.25
N TRP A 284 19.14 8.14 7.85
CA TRP A 284 17.85 7.67 7.34
C TRP A 284 17.26 8.70 6.39
N LYS A 285 16.96 8.28 5.16
CA LYS A 285 16.27 9.10 4.17
C LYS A 285 14.77 8.90 4.26
N PHE A 286 14.03 10.01 4.36
CA PHE A 286 12.57 10.01 4.32
C PHE A 286 12.05 9.91 2.89
N PHE A 287 10.98 9.15 2.69
CA PHE A 287 10.20 9.16 1.46
C PHE A 287 8.73 9.40 1.76
N ASP A 288 8.04 10.07 0.84
CA ASP A 288 6.63 10.39 0.92
C ASP A 288 6.04 10.41 -0.49
N ILE A 289 5.38 9.32 -0.86
CA ILE A 289 4.96 9.02 -2.22
C ILE A 289 3.43 8.97 -2.28
N PRO A 290 2.77 9.84 -3.05
CA PRO A 290 1.33 9.71 -3.29
C PRO A 290 1.02 8.49 -4.16
N PHE A 291 -0.13 7.86 -3.94
CA PHE A 291 -0.65 6.87 -4.87
C PHE A 291 -1.13 7.58 -6.16
N ASP A 292 -0.49 7.24 -7.28
CA ASP A 292 -0.83 7.78 -8.60
C ASP A 292 -2.02 7.03 -9.20
N TYR A 293 -3.20 7.61 -9.07
CA TYR A 293 -4.45 7.11 -9.66
C TYR A 293 -4.61 7.53 -11.13
N GLN A 294 -3.91 8.59 -11.55
CA GLN A 294 -4.05 9.10 -12.92
C GLN A 294 -3.38 8.18 -13.92
N ARG A 295 -2.29 7.54 -13.52
CA ARG A 295 -1.53 6.60 -14.35
C ARG A 295 -2.41 5.55 -15.04
N TYR A 296 -3.40 5.02 -14.33
CA TYR A 296 -4.26 3.94 -14.84
C TYR A 296 -5.66 4.42 -15.24
N GLY A 297 -6.04 5.64 -14.91
CA GLY A 297 -7.32 6.27 -15.28
C GLY A 297 -8.58 5.52 -14.82
N LYS A 298 -8.45 4.63 -13.80
CA LYS A 298 -9.56 3.82 -13.31
C LYS A 298 -10.33 4.51 -12.21
N LYS A 299 -11.66 4.40 -12.29
CA LYS A 299 -12.55 4.79 -11.21
C LYS A 299 -12.70 3.64 -10.22
N ILE A 300 -12.67 3.96 -8.93
CA ILE A 300 -12.95 3.01 -7.87
C ILE A 300 -14.47 2.84 -7.77
N ASP A 301 -14.92 1.60 -7.83
CA ASP A 301 -16.29 1.23 -7.47
C ASP A 301 -16.39 1.12 -5.95
N GLU A 302 -17.08 2.04 -5.34
CA GLU A 302 -17.17 2.15 -3.88
C GLU A 302 -17.93 0.96 -3.25
N ALA A 303 -18.90 0.37 -3.95
CA ALA A 303 -19.59 -0.81 -3.45
C ALA A 303 -18.67 -2.04 -3.44
N ARG A 304 -17.80 -2.17 -4.43
CA ARG A 304 -16.77 -3.21 -4.50
C ARG A 304 -15.65 -2.96 -3.48
N LEU A 305 -15.27 -1.71 -3.28
CA LEU A 305 -14.30 -1.32 -2.25
C LEU A 305 -14.81 -1.72 -0.85
N ALA A 306 -16.06 -1.40 -0.54
CA ALA A 306 -16.69 -1.76 0.72
C ALA A 306 -16.81 -3.30 0.95
N LYS A 307 -16.75 -4.09 -0.12
CA LYS A 307 -16.71 -5.56 -0.06
C LYS A 307 -15.29 -6.13 0.02
N GLY A 308 -14.24 -5.29 0.01
CA GLY A 308 -12.85 -5.74 0.02
C GLY A 308 -12.43 -6.44 -1.28
N GLU A 309 -13.03 -6.06 -2.42
CA GLU A 309 -12.69 -6.61 -3.74
C GLU A 309 -11.44 -5.96 -4.33
N TYR A 310 -10.98 -4.85 -3.75
CA TYR A 310 -9.66 -4.27 -4.05
C TYR A 310 -8.63 -4.82 -3.07
N LYS A 311 -7.39 -4.89 -3.54
CA LYS A 311 -6.26 -5.35 -2.73
C LYS A 311 -5.17 -4.28 -2.67
N ILE A 312 -4.47 -4.24 -1.54
CA ILE A 312 -3.25 -3.45 -1.35
C ILE A 312 -2.06 -4.38 -1.12
N GLY A 313 -0.95 -4.12 -1.80
CA GLY A 313 0.35 -4.71 -1.52
C GLY A 313 1.35 -3.59 -1.24
N ILE A 314 2.22 -3.80 -0.26
CA ILE A 314 3.39 -2.96 0.00
C ILE A 314 4.59 -3.86 -0.13
N ILE A 315 5.57 -3.47 -0.93
CA ILE A 315 6.69 -4.31 -1.30
C ILE A 315 8.00 -3.55 -1.08
N PHE A 316 8.93 -4.22 -0.41
CA PHE A 316 10.31 -3.80 -0.23
C PHE A 316 11.22 -4.89 -0.79
N ALA A 317 12.21 -4.52 -1.59
CA ALA A 317 13.21 -5.44 -2.12
C ALA A 317 14.59 -4.79 -2.13
N SER A 318 15.63 -5.56 -1.79
CA SER A 318 17.02 -5.10 -1.80
C SER A 318 17.57 -4.92 -3.21
N SER A 319 16.88 -5.45 -4.22
CA SER A 319 17.22 -5.36 -5.65
C SER A 319 15.96 -5.10 -6.47
N ASN A 320 16.09 -4.37 -7.57
CA ASN A 320 15.00 -4.11 -8.53
C ASN A 320 15.13 -4.96 -9.81
N PHE A 321 16.09 -5.86 -9.88
CA PHE A 321 16.41 -6.65 -11.08
C PHE A 321 16.36 -8.14 -10.79
#